data_9f6d125f2a4fd0970d7a06f07478ade9
#
_entry.id   9f6d125f2a4fd0970d7a06f07478ade9
#
_cell.length_a   1.000
_cell.length_b   1.000
_cell.length_c   1.000
_cell.angle_alpha   90.00
_cell.angle_beta   90.00
_cell.angle_gamma   90.00
#
_symmetry.space_group_name_H-M   'P 1'
#
loop_
_entity.id
_entity.type
_entity.pdbx_description
1 polymer ?
#
loop_
_entity_poly.entity_id
_entity_poly.type
_entity_poly.pdbx_seq_one_letter_code
_entity_poly.pdbx_strand_id
1 'polypeptide(L)'
;MEDNRTRRLLTISKRLLIFAALSLVVTFIVLGITFFLRERLMISWLVFQCGIIGGFVSIQQRLKQIDSEELKLLSESWATILVIPIYGGIFSLVLYMLFLSEIIQGHLFPNFAISDFSNPPTTNDVVIFLTKTYPSQGSDIAKLIFWSFVAGFSERFVPQIIHTVSQNAKQ
;
A
#
# COMPACT_ATOMS: atom_id res chain seq x y z
N MET A 1 -25.11 6.09 27.46
CA MET A 1 -23.74 6.29 26.92
C MET A 1 -23.35 5.27 25.85
N GLU A 2 -23.72 4.03 26.03
CA GLU A 2 -23.39 2.90 25.13
C GLU A 2 -24.02 3.03 23.73
N ASP A 3 -25.26 3.49 23.65
CA ASP A 3 -25.97 3.67 22.36
C ASP A 3 -25.29 4.67 21.42
N ASN A 4 -24.73 5.75 21.93
CA ASN A 4 -24.00 6.75 21.13
C ASN A 4 -22.65 6.22 20.60
N ARG A 5 -21.96 5.38 21.36
CA ARG A 5 -20.70 4.75 20.91
C ARG A 5 -20.98 3.74 19.78
N THR A 6 -22.00 2.93 19.93
CA THR A 6 -22.39 1.95 18.93
C THR A 6 -22.81 2.61 17.61
N ARG A 7 -23.57 3.69 17.66
CA ARG A 7 -23.94 4.45 16.45
C ARG A 7 -22.74 5.06 15.74
N ARG A 8 -21.76 5.61 16.47
CA ARG A 8 -20.52 6.14 15.88
C ARG A 8 -19.68 5.05 15.23
N LEU A 9 -19.50 3.90 15.88
CA LEU A 9 -18.81 2.74 15.32
C LEU A 9 -19.47 2.28 14.02
N LEU A 10 -20.80 2.16 13.99
CA LEU A 10 -21.55 1.79 12.79
C LEU A 10 -21.36 2.81 11.66
N THR A 11 -21.38 4.11 11.98
CA THR A 11 -21.16 5.18 10.98
C THR A 11 -19.78 5.10 10.37
N ILE A 12 -18.73 4.94 11.18
CA ILE A 12 -17.34 4.83 10.72
C ILE A 12 -17.17 3.56 9.89
N SER A 13 -17.65 2.40 10.39
CA SER A 13 -17.55 1.13 9.67
C SER A 13 -18.26 1.18 8.32
N LYS A 14 -19.44 1.81 8.24
CA LYS A 14 -20.17 2.01 6.98
C LYS A 14 -19.38 2.87 6.00
N ARG A 15 -18.78 3.97 6.47
CA ARG A 15 -17.94 4.85 5.63
C ARG A 15 -16.71 4.11 5.12
N LEU A 16 -16.01 3.37 5.98
CA LEU A 16 -14.86 2.55 5.60
C LEU A 16 -15.23 1.51 4.54
N LEU A 17 -16.37 0.83 4.72
CA LEU A 17 -16.85 -0.15 3.77
C LEU A 17 -17.16 0.47 2.39
N ILE A 18 -17.77 1.66 2.37
CA ILE A 18 -18.04 2.40 1.13
C ILE A 18 -16.73 2.76 0.43
N PHE A 19 -15.73 3.27 1.16
CA PHE A 19 -14.44 3.61 0.58
C PHE A 19 -13.66 2.39 0.09
N ALA A 20 -13.67 1.30 0.85
CA ALA A 20 -13.06 0.05 0.42
C ALA A 20 -13.73 -0.50 -0.85
N ALA A 21 -15.05 -0.47 -0.92
CA ALA A 21 -15.80 -0.87 -2.10
C ALA A 21 -15.48 0.05 -3.30
N LEU A 22 -15.45 1.37 -3.10
CA LEU A 22 -15.08 2.32 -4.15
C LEU A 22 -13.65 2.11 -4.65
N SER A 23 -12.69 1.89 -3.74
CA SER A 23 -11.30 1.57 -4.08
C SER A 23 -11.20 0.29 -4.93
N LEU A 24 -11.95 -0.76 -4.56
CA LEU A 24 -12.03 -1.99 -5.35
C LEU A 24 -12.64 -1.76 -6.73
N VAL A 25 -13.74 -1.01 -6.82
CA VAL A 25 -14.37 -0.67 -8.12
C VAL A 25 -13.38 0.08 -9.01
N VAL A 26 -12.67 1.08 -8.49
CA VAL A 26 -11.63 1.81 -9.25
C VAL A 26 -10.54 0.84 -9.72
N THR A 27 -10.10 -0.09 -8.87
CA THR A 27 -9.10 -1.10 -9.24
C THR A 27 -9.61 -1.99 -10.37
N PHE A 28 -10.86 -2.48 -10.30
CA PHE A 28 -11.44 -3.27 -11.37
C PHE A 28 -11.59 -2.50 -12.68
N ILE A 29 -11.94 -1.21 -12.63
CA ILE A 29 -12.00 -0.34 -13.81
C ILE A 29 -10.60 -0.21 -14.43
N VAL A 30 -9.56 0.07 -13.63
CA VAL A 30 -8.18 0.19 -14.11
C VAL A 30 -7.71 -1.12 -14.73
N LEU A 31 -7.96 -2.26 -14.08
CA LEU A 31 -7.64 -3.59 -14.60
C LEU A 31 -8.38 -3.86 -15.92
N GLY A 32 -9.66 -3.53 -15.99
CA GLY A 32 -10.47 -3.68 -17.20
C GLY A 32 -9.95 -2.85 -18.37
N ILE A 33 -9.63 -1.57 -18.12
CA ILE A 33 -9.05 -0.67 -19.13
C ILE A 33 -7.70 -1.22 -19.62
N THR A 34 -6.83 -1.63 -18.70
CA THR A 34 -5.51 -2.19 -19.01
C THR A 34 -5.63 -3.45 -19.85
N PHE A 35 -6.57 -4.33 -19.50
CA PHE A 35 -6.85 -5.55 -20.27
C PHE A 35 -7.36 -5.24 -21.67
N PHE A 36 -8.28 -4.27 -21.80
CA PHE A 36 -8.88 -3.91 -23.09
C PHE A 36 -7.89 -3.22 -24.04
N LEU A 37 -7.05 -2.33 -23.50
CA LEU A 37 -6.02 -1.64 -24.26
C LEU A 37 -4.77 -2.49 -24.50
N ARG A 38 -4.68 -3.69 -23.93
CA ARG A 38 -3.49 -4.58 -23.96
C ARG A 38 -2.21 -3.91 -23.44
N GLU A 39 -2.39 -2.90 -22.59
CA GLU A 39 -1.28 -2.22 -21.93
C GLU A 39 -0.90 -2.95 -20.65
N ARG A 40 0.35 -2.80 -20.21
CA ARG A 40 0.79 -3.40 -18.94
C ARG A 40 0.29 -2.55 -17.77
N LEU A 41 -0.27 -3.22 -16.76
CA LEU A 41 -0.65 -2.56 -15.52
C LEU A 41 0.58 -1.98 -14.83
N MET A 42 0.52 -0.73 -14.39
CA MET A 42 1.56 -0.16 -13.53
C MET A 42 1.58 -0.89 -12.18
N ILE A 43 2.67 -1.58 -11.90
CA ILE A 43 2.86 -2.34 -10.65
C ILE A 43 2.72 -1.43 -9.42
N SER A 44 3.20 -0.19 -9.50
CA SER A 44 3.06 0.81 -8.44
C SER A 44 1.60 1.07 -8.06
N TRP A 45 0.67 1.06 -9.03
CA TRP A 45 -0.76 1.17 -8.76
C TRP A 45 -1.28 -0.01 -7.94
N LEU A 46 -0.92 -1.23 -8.33
CA LEU A 46 -1.31 -2.45 -7.60
C LEU A 46 -0.79 -2.42 -6.16
N VAL A 47 0.49 -2.06 -5.99
CA VAL A 47 1.14 -1.90 -4.68
C VAL A 47 0.40 -0.89 -3.81
N PHE A 48 0.13 0.29 -4.36
CA PHE A 48 -0.58 1.36 -3.65
C PHE A 48 -1.97 0.92 -3.20
N GLN A 49 -2.73 0.26 -4.08
CA GLN A 49 -4.07 -0.25 -3.75
C GLN A 49 -4.04 -1.34 -2.69
N CYS A 50 -3.10 -2.27 -2.76
CA CYS A 50 -2.93 -3.28 -1.71
C CYS A 50 -2.61 -2.66 -0.35
N GLY A 51 -1.80 -1.59 -0.33
CA GLY A 51 -1.52 -0.83 0.87
C GLY A 51 -2.74 -0.11 1.44
N ILE A 52 -3.56 0.51 0.60
CA ILE A 52 -4.82 1.12 1.01
C ILE A 52 -5.74 0.08 1.66
N ILE A 53 -5.87 -1.11 1.05
CA ILE A 53 -6.69 -2.20 1.60
C ILE A 53 -6.12 -2.64 2.97
N GLY A 54 -4.80 -2.78 3.10
CA GLY A 54 -4.14 -3.05 4.37
C GLY A 54 -4.48 -2.01 5.44
N GLY A 55 -4.43 -0.72 5.10
CA GLY A 55 -4.81 0.39 5.97
C GLY A 55 -6.28 0.36 6.41
N PHE A 56 -7.20 -0.02 5.52
CA PHE A 56 -8.61 -0.22 5.88
C PHE A 56 -8.79 -1.35 6.90
N VAL A 57 -8.07 -2.45 6.73
CA VAL A 57 -8.13 -3.58 7.69
C VAL A 57 -7.52 -3.17 9.03
N SER A 58 -6.41 -2.42 9.03
CA SER A 58 -5.77 -1.90 10.23
C SER A 58 -6.72 -1.04 11.06
N ILE A 59 -7.37 -0.04 10.44
CA ILE A 59 -8.31 0.83 11.16
C ILE A 59 -9.52 0.06 11.69
N GLN A 60 -10.05 -0.91 10.93
CA GLN A 60 -11.17 -1.73 11.38
C GLN A 60 -10.86 -2.54 12.64
N GLN A 61 -9.64 -3.09 12.72
CA GLN A 61 -9.22 -3.82 13.92
C GLN A 61 -9.08 -2.91 15.14
N ARG A 62 -8.58 -1.69 14.94
CA ARG A 62 -8.38 -0.69 16.01
C ARG A 62 -9.68 -0.07 16.51
N LEU A 63 -10.73 0.02 15.68
CA LEU A 63 -12.01 0.66 16.05
C LEU A 63 -12.61 0.15 17.37
N LYS A 64 -12.37 -1.12 17.73
CA LYS A 64 -12.87 -1.72 18.97
C LYS A 64 -12.13 -1.21 20.22
N GLN A 65 -10.89 -0.74 20.05
CA GLN A 65 -9.96 -0.34 21.12
C GLN A 65 -9.79 1.18 21.22
N ILE A 66 -10.32 1.94 20.26
CA ILE A 66 -10.21 3.40 20.19
C ILE A 66 -11.00 4.06 21.34
N ASP A 67 -10.42 5.10 21.93
CA ASP A 67 -11.06 5.89 22.97
C ASP A 67 -12.24 6.73 22.42
N SER A 68 -13.12 7.16 23.33
CA SER A 68 -14.36 7.85 22.99
C SER A 68 -14.13 9.21 22.29
N GLU A 69 -13.03 9.90 22.60
CA GLU A 69 -12.67 11.17 21.98
C GLU A 69 -12.17 10.98 20.55
N GLU A 70 -11.25 10.03 20.35
CA GLU A 70 -10.74 9.67 19.02
C GLU A 70 -11.86 9.15 18.13
N LEU A 71 -12.78 8.34 18.68
CA LEU A 71 -13.95 7.84 17.98
C LEU A 71 -14.88 8.97 17.52
N LYS A 72 -15.00 10.03 18.33
CA LYS A 72 -15.76 11.23 17.97
C LYS A 72 -15.13 11.93 16.77
N LEU A 73 -13.84 12.20 16.81
CA LEU A 73 -13.09 12.83 15.71
C LEU A 73 -13.21 12.05 14.40
N LEU A 74 -13.06 10.73 14.46
CA LEU A 74 -13.23 9.84 13.29
C LEU A 74 -14.67 9.88 12.76
N SER A 75 -15.68 9.98 13.63
CA SER A 75 -17.09 10.02 13.20
C SER A 75 -17.49 11.34 12.55
N GLU A 76 -16.87 12.46 12.93
CA GLU A 76 -17.19 13.79 12.45
C GLU A 76 -16.50 14.14 11.12
N SER A 77 -15.28 13.62 10.87
CA SER A 77 -14.49 13.96 9.68
C SER A 77 -14.25 12.76 8.76
N TRP A 78 -14.65 12.91 7.50
CA TRP A 78 -14.33 11.96 6.43
C TRP A 78 -12.82 11.92 6.12
N ALA A 79 -12.17 13.08 6.17
CA ALA A 79 -10.75 13.20 5.91
C ALA A 79 -9.92 12.38 6.91
N THR A 80 -10.27 12.44 8.20
CA THR A 80 -9.58 11.71 9.27
C THR A 80 -9.66 10.19 9.06
N ILE A 81 -10.79 9.68 8.55
CA ILE A 81 -10.94 8.25 8.25
C ILE A 81 -10.03 7.83 7.08
N LEU A 82 -9.87 8.69 6.06
CA LEU A 82 -9.10 8.36 4.86
C LEU A 82 -7.58 8.46 5.04
N VAL A 83 -7.12 9.24 6.00
CA VAL A 83 -5.68 9.46 6.23
C VAL A 83 -4.94 8.15 6.46
N ILE A 84 -5.47 7.24 7.28
CA ILE A 84 -4.82 5.96 7.60
C ILE A 84 -4.67 5.05 6.37
N PRO A 85 -5.71 4.78 5.57
CA PRO A 85 -5.56 4.00 4.34
C PRO A 85 -4.61 4.64 3.32
N ILE A 86 -4.62 5.98 3.19
CA ILE A 86 -3.71 6.68 2.29
C ILE A 86 -2.25 6.49 2.73
N TYR A 87 -1.96 6.63 4.03
CA TYR A 87 -0.63 6.32 4.57
C TYR A 87 -0.25 4.86 4.33
N GLY A 88 -1.20 3.92 4.45
CA GLY A 88 -0.99 2.53 4.10
C GLY A 88 -0.51 2.34 2.66
N GLY A 89 -1.13 3.05 1.71
CA GLY A 89 -0.70 3.08 0.31
C GLY A 89 0.69 3.70 0.14
N ILE A 90 0.99 4.81 0.81
CA ILE A 90 2.31 5.46 0.76
C ILE A 90 3.39 4.54 1.31
N PHE A 91 3.18 3.91 2.47
CA PHE A 91 4.15 2.98 3.05
C PHE A 91 4.39 1.76 2.16
N SER A 92 3.38 1.28 1.45
CA SER A 92 3.54 0.20 0.48
C SER A 92 4.41 0.62 -0.71
N LEU A 93 4.28 1.85 -1.20
CA LEU A 93 5.16 2.39 -2.23
C LEU A 93 6.62 2.55 -1.73
N VAL A 94 6.81 3.01 -0.49
CA VAL A 94 8.15 3.08 0.12
C VAL A 94 8.77 1.68 0.21
N LEU A 95 8.00 0.67 0.67
CA LEU A 95 8.48 -0.71 0.73
C LEU A 95 8.79 -1.25 -0.67
N TYR A 96 7.97 -0.94 -1.67
CA TYR A 96 8.24 -1.29 -3.07
C TYR A 96 9.57 -0.71 -3.57
N MET A 97 9.87 0.55 -3.24
CA MET A 97 11.17 1.16 -3.56
C MET A 97 12.34 0.47 -2.85
N LEU A 98 12.15 0.02 -1.60
CA LEU A 98 13.17 -0.75 -0.87
C LEU A 98 13.44 -2.12 -1.52
N PHE A 99 12.45 -2.74 -2.13
CA PHE A 99 12.65 -3.96 -2.91
C PHE A 99 13.36 -3.68 -4.24
N LEU A 100 12.96 -2.61 -4.96
CA LEU A 100 13.58 -2.23 -6.23
C LEU A 100 15.05 -1.81 -6.08
N SER A 101 15.40 -1.20 -4.96
CA SER A 101 16.78 -0.81 -4.64
C SER A 101 17.65 -1.96 -4.12
N GLU A 102 17.08 -3.17 -4.04
CA GLU A 102 17.73 -4.37 -3.49
C GLU A 102 18.25 -4.22 -2.04
N ILE A 103 17.83 -3.16 -1.33
CA ILE A 103 18.15 -2.97 0.10
C ILE A 103 17.56 -4.09 0.94
N ILE A 104 16.40 -4.61 0.53
CA ILE A 104 15.75 -5.76 1.15
C ILE A 104 15.70 -6.88 0.12
N GLN A 105 16.48 -7.93 0.37
CA GLN A 105 16.59 -9.12 -0.48
C GLN A 105 16.34 -10.40 0.31
N GLY A 106 16.03 -11.47 -0.38
CA GLY A 106 15.93 -12.81 0.19
C GLY A 106 14.73 -13.60 -0.32
N HIS A 107 14.68 -14.85 0.02
CA HIS A 107 13.71 -15.82 -0.50
C HIS A 107 12.24 -15.46 -0.22
N LEU A 108 11.98 -14.68 0.83
CA LEU A 108 10.65 -14.23 1.24
C LEU A 108 10.19 -12.95 0.52
N PHE A 109 11.10 -12.26 -0.15
CA PHE A 109 10.82 -10.99 -0.81
C PHE A 109 10.68 -11.16 -2.32
N PRO A 110 10.00 -10.23 -3.01
CA PRO A 110 9.86 -10.29 -4.45
C PRO A 110 11.17 -9.95 -5.16
N ASN A 111 11.48 -10.68 -6.24
CA ASN A 111 12.57 -10.35 -7.16
C ASN A 111 12.00 -9.62 -8.38
N PHE A 112 12.78 -8.69 -8.95
CA PHE A 112 12.38 -7.89 -10.09
C PHE A 112 13.34 -8.08 -11.26
N ALA A 113 12.78 -8.09 -12.47
CA ALA A 113 13.55 -7.94 -13.69
C ALA A 113 13.67 -6.44 -13.97
N ILE A 114 14.86 -5.91 -13.69
CA ILE A 114 15.21 -4.49 -13.89
C ILE A 114 15.98 -4.38 -15.20
N SER A 115 15.60 -3.43 -16.05
CA SER A 115 16.35 -3.14 -17.30
C SER A 115 17.63 -2.38 -16.99
N ASP A 116 18.70 -2.69 -17.68
CA ASP A 116 19.96 -1.95 -17.56
C ASP A 116 19.81 -0.50 -18.05
N PHE A 117 20.48 0.41 -17.37
CA PHE A 117 20.55 1.81 -17.76
C PHE A 117 21.67 2.01 -18.79
N SER A 118 21.42 2.88 -19.76
CA SER A 118 22.46 3.30 -20.69
C SER A 118 23.56 4.10 -19.97
N ASN A 119 24.74 4.10 -20.52
CA ASN A 119 25.85 4.89 -19.96
C ASN A 119 26.30 5.93 -20.99
N PRO A 120 26.05 7.25 -20.78
CA PRO A 120 25.39 7.87 -19.61
C PRO A 120 23.85 7.63 -19.59
N PRO A 121 23.22 7.67 -18.39
CA PRO A 121 21.78 7.50 -18.25
C PRO A 121 20.99 8.56 -19.02
N THR A 122 19.88 8.14 -19.64
CA THR A 122 19.01 9.02 -20.41
C THR A 122 17.61 9.13 -19.75
N THR A 123 16.84 10.14 -20.13
CA THR A 123 15.45 10.26 -19.67
C THR A 123 14.62 9.03 -20.05
N ASN A 124 14.94 8.38 -21.18
CA ASN A 124 14.25 7.18 -21.64
C ASN A 124 14.50 5.99 -20.68
N ASP A 125 15.66 5.87 -20.07
CA ASP A 125 15.96 4.82 -19.09
C ASP A 125 15.07 4.92 -17.86
N VAL A 126 14.79 6.15 -17.40
CA VAL A 126 13.85 6.39 -16.29
C VAL A 126 12.41 5.95 -16.66
N VAL A 127 11.97 6.28 -17.89
CA VAL A 127 10.67 5.85 -18.38
C VAL A 127 10.60 4.33 -18.49
N ILE A 128 11.63 3.69 -19.02
CA ILE A 128 11.73 2.22 -19.12
C ILE A 128 11.70 1.59 -17.72
N PHE A 129 12.47 2.13 -16.77
CA PHE A 129 12.47 1.65 -15.39
C PHE A 129 11.07 1.70 -14.78
N LEU A 130 10.36 2.82 -14.91
CA LEU A 130 9.03 2.99 -14.34
C LEU A 130 7.95 2.13 -15.02
N THR A 131 8.09 1.84 -16.32
CA THR A 131 7.05 1.16 -17.10
C THR A 131 7.35 -0.30 -17.40
N LYS A 132 8.62 -0.72 -17.38
CA LYS A 132 9.05 -2.07 -17.78
C LYS A 132 9.67 -2.89 -16.65
N THR A 133 9.79 -2.35 -15.44
CA THR A 133 10.22 -3.12 -14.26
C THR A 133 9.04 -3.95 -13.74
N TYR A 134 9.21 -5.27 -13.72
CA TYR A 134 8.17 -6.21 -13.28
C TYR A 134 8.76 -7.28 -12.36
N PRO A 135 7.94 -7.85 -11.45
CA PRO A 135 8.33 -9.05 -10.73
C PRO A 135 8.73 -10.17 -11.69
N SER A 136 9.81 -10.88 -11.37
CA SER A 136 10.44 -11.85 -12.26
C SER A 136 9.56 -13.06 -12.55
N GLN A 137 8.73 -13.45 -11.56
CA GLN A 137 7.85 -14.63 -11.64
C GLN A 137 6.47 -14.33 -11.02
N GLY A 138 5.50 -15.20 -11.27
CA GLY A 138 4.17 -15.09 -10.66
C GLY A 138 4.21 -15.18 -9.13
N SER A 139 5.13 -15.97 -8.56
CA SER A 139 5.37 -16.02 -7.11
C SER A 139 5.84 -14.68 -6.54
N ASP A 140 6.62 -13.92 -7.31
CA ASP A 140 7.11 -12.61 -6.88
C ASP A 140 5.99 -11.54 -6.90
N ILE A 141 5.02 -11.67 -7.82
CA ILE A 141 3.79 -10.86 -7.78
C ILE A 141 3.01 -11.14 -6.49
N ALA A 142 2.84 -12.41 -6.13
CA ALA A 142 2.14 -12.79 -4.91
C ALA A 142 2.85 -12.27 -3.64
N LYS A 143 4.17 -12.40 -3.58
CA LYS A 143 4.98 -11.83 -2.49
C LYS A 143 4.83 -10.30 -2.43
N LEU A 144 4.87 -9.62 -3.56
CA LEU A 144 4.72 -8.17 -3.63
C LEU A 144 3.36 -7.72 -3.10
N ILE A 145 2.27 -8.38 -3.53
CA ILE A 145 0.91 -8.12 -3.05
C ILE A 145 0.83 -8.32 -1.53
N PHE A 146 1.35 -9.44 -1.03
CA PHE A 146 1.37 -9.76 0.39
C PHE A 146 2.11 -8.69 1.20
N TRP A 147 3.33 -8.34 0.81
CA TRP A 147 4.13 -7.36 1.53
C TRP A 147 3.57 -5.93 1.42
N SER A 148 2.95 -5.58 0.29
CA SER A 148 2.24 -4.31 0.14
C SER A 148 1.04 -4.21 1.10
N PHE A 149 0.28 -5.29 1.25
CA PHE A 149 -0.80 -5.37 2.23
C PHE A 149 -0.25 -5.25 3.66
N VAL A 150 0.81 -5.98 4.00
CA VAL A 150 1.46 -5.93 5.33
C VAL A 150 1.97 -4.53 5.65
N ALA A 151 2.59 -3.83 4.69
CA ALA A 151 3.06 -2.47 4.87
C ALA A 151 1.91 -1.50 5.17
N GLY A 152 0.79 -1.65 4.45
CA GLY A 152 -0.41 -0.85 4.68
C GLY A 152 -1.15 -1.19 5.98
N PHE A 153 -1.11 -2.47 6.37
CA PHE A 153 -1.74 -2.95 7.60
C PHE A 153 -0.99 -2.49 8.86
N SER A 154 0.33 -2.42 8.79
CA SER A 154 1.18 -2.09 9.94
C SER A 154 1.84 -0.73 9.76
N GLU A 155 1.28 0.30 10.38
CA GLU A 155 1.84 1.67 10.39
C GLU A 155 3.29 1.74 10.90
N ARG A 156 3.74 0.75 11.67
CA ARG A 156 5.07 0.69 12.28
C ARG A 156 6.07 -0.14 11.48
N PHE A 157 5.60 -0.98 10.58
CA PHE A 157 6.44 -1.96 9.89
C PHE A 157 7.50 -1.31 9.02
N VAL A 158 7.12 -0.41 8.12
CA VAL A 158 8.06 0.27 7.22
C VAL A 158 9.06 1.15 7.98
N PRO A 159 8.63 2.00 8.94
CA PRO A 159 9.58 2.74 9.79
C PRO A 159 10.58 1.85 10.54
N GLN A 160 10.15 0.69 11.05
CA GLN A 160 11.05 -0.26 11.71
C GLN A 160 12.09 -0.84 10.76
N ILE A 161 11.69 -1.21 9.55
CA ILE A 161 12.63 -1.69 8.51
C ILE A 161 13.66 -0.62 8.18
N ILE A 162 13.21 0.61 7.92
CA ILE A 162 14.11 1.73 7.59
C ILE A 162 15.11 1.96 8.72
N HIS A 163 14.65 1.92 9.97
CA HIS A 163 15.54 2.07 11.13
C HIS A 163 16.59 0.96 11.21
N THR A 164 16.18 -0.30 11.00
CA THR A 164 17.08 -1.46 11.03
C THR A 164 18.13 -1.37 9.92
N VAL A 165 17.71 -1.05 8.70
CA VAL A 165 18.62 -0.87 7.56
C VAL A 165 19.60 0.26 7.82
N SER A 166 19.14 1.40 8.36
CA SER A 166 19.99 2.55 8.70
C SER A 166 21.01 2.23 9.80
N GLN A 167 20.68 1.36 10.76
CA GLN A 167 21.62 0.92 11.77
C GLN A 167 22.71 0.00 11.18
N ASN A 168 22.29 -0.95 10.34
CA ASN A 168 23.24 -1.88 9.71
C ASN A 168 24.21 -1.18 8.74
N ALA A 169 23.79 -0.08 8.12
CA ALA A 169 24.64 0.73 7.24
C ALA A 169 25.71 1.56 7.99
N LYS A 170 25.64 1.64 9.33
CA LYS A 170 26.61 2.36 10.18
C LYS A 170 27.68 1.44 10.79
N GLN A 171 27.55 0.13 10.62
CA GLN A 171 28.56 -0.86 10.97
C GLN A 171 29.44 -1.21 9.77
#